data_4b554925734cd30afcd3306d3e0049ed
#
_entry.id   4b554925734cd30afcd3306d3e0049ed
#
_cell.length_a   1.000
_cell.length_b   1.000
_cell.length_c   1.000
_cell.angle_alpha   90.00
_cell.angle_beta   90.00
_cell.angle_gamma   90.00
#
_symmetry.space_group_name_H-M   'P 1'
#
loop_
_entity.id
_entity.type
_entity.pdbx_description
1 polymer ?
#
loop_
_entity_poly.entity_id
_entity_poly.type
_entity_poly.pdbx_seq_one_letter_code
_entity_poly.pdbx_strand_id
1 'polypeptide(L)'
;MQLKRFFSCPNNILQGACLASNGYIYLSFWGQGLFCYEKTGKLIKQYTSNNSGLTNNYVLDIIEKKGYLWLATDGGGINRLELRNEKFSNLYHIAGDENSLPVNSITVLYKDSNECLWAGSVRGGVFNIKESYIRTYKDCPLGYNNGLSEKSVTSFYEEANGKLWIGTDGGGINLYDPQTGNFKHFSSTYGDKVISIAPVSEKELMISVYTKGLFLFEKNTGIYRPFVIINDSINFRQCFYGYLPRAHRVTENKIYILSKELWVYNINNKKFSPIKNENNYQLQASVIAYCDKKISLAMNGNKVFRIINKNDSIDLLFQLDEKEVISAIDYDGINKIWVGTTTGMGYYDIKEKRYFKIRSQLFNDITALRYEPSSERIWICAQNQLFSYCIKENRFIQWNRSDGFYPNEIIFTYQQRAEKN
;
A
#
# COMPACT_ATOMS: atom_id res chain seq x y z
N MET A 1 43.34 -29.87 -22.15
CA MET A 1 42.48 -28.72 -22.10
C MET A 1 43.08 -27.68 -23.06
N GLN A 2 42.38 -27.30 -24.16
CA GLN A 2 42.88 -26.30 -25.08
C GLN A 2 42.18 -24.94 -24.76
N LEU A 3 42.96 -23.93 -24.49
CA LEU A 3 42.45 -22.56 -24.36
C LEU A 3 42.19 -21.98 -25.75
N LYS A 4 40.96 -21.58 -26.03
CA LYS A 4 40.60 -20.96 -27.31
C LYS A 4 40.35 -19.44 -27.05
N ARG A 5 41.09 -18.58 -27.77
CA ARG A 5 40.90 -17.15 -27.76
C ARG A 5 39.65 -16.80 -28.57
N PHE A 6 38.67 -16.12 -27.96
CA PHE A 6 37.44 -15.73 -28.65
C PHE A 6 37.64 -14.43 -29.44
N PHE A 7 38.15 -13.40 -28.83
CA PHE A 7 38.49 -12.12 -29.47
C PHE A 7 39.46 -11.34 -28.57
N SER A 8 40.09 -10.30 -29.10
CA SER A 8 40.95 -9.40 -28.31
C SER A 8 40.22 -8.10 -28.05
N CYS A 9 40.21 -7.68 -26.80
CA CYS A 9 39.76 -6.36 -26.43
C CYS A 9 40.91 -5.35 -26.56
N PRO A 10 40.63 -4.06 -26.87
CA PRO A 10 41.66 -3.01 -26.82
C PRO A 10 42.24 -2.90 -25.40
N ASN A 11 43.33 -2.16 -25.25
CA ASN A 11 44.17 -2.03 -24.05
C ASN A 11 43.46 -1.41 -22.82
N ASN A 12 42.34 -1.95 -22.44
CA ASN A 12 41.52 -1.50 -21.33
C ASN A 12 41.51 -2.55 -20.18
N ILE A 13 41.41 -2.07 -18.97
CA ILE A 13 41.34 -2.94 -17.78
C ILE A 13 39.93 -3.53 -17.71
N LEU A 14 39.81 -4.84 -18.02
CA LEU A 14 38.57 -5.59 -17.85
C LEU A 14 38.23 -5.72 -16.36
N GLN A 15 36.99 -5.41 -16.01
CA GLN A 15 36.48 -5.52 -14.64
C GLN A 15 35.49 -6.70 -14.49
N GLY A 16 34.46 -6.73 -15.30
CA GLY A 16 33.42 -7.76 -15.24
C GLY A 16 33.14 -8.38 -16.61
N ALA A 17 32.71 -9.64 -16.60
CA ALA A 17 32.32 -10.39 -17.80
C ALA A 17 31.13 -11.29 -17.49
N CYS A 18 30.12 -11.30 -18.37
CA CYS A 18 28.95 -12.16 -18.25
C CYS A 18 28.50 -12.64 -19.63
N LEU A 19 28.35 -13.98 -19.80
CA LEU A 19 27.62 -14.55 -20.92
C LEU A 19 26.15 -14.63 -20.53
N ALA A 20 25.33 -13.79 -21.10
CA ALA A 20 23.93 -13.70 -20.75
C ALA A 20 23.05 -14.72 -21.49
N SER A 21 21.87 -14.99 -20.91
CA SER A 21 20.89 -15.94 -21.45
C SER A 21 20.35 -15.56 -22.83
N ASN A 22 20.42 -14.27 -23.21
CA ASN A 22 20.12 -13.80 -24.56
C ASN A 22 21.21 -14.11 -25.59
N GLY A 23 22.30 -14.78 -25.18
CA GLY A 23 23.39 -15.21 -26.06
C GLY A 23 24.49 -14.18 -26.32
N TYR A 24 24.35 -12.97 -25.80
CA TYR A 24 25.39 -11.92 -25.88
C TYR A 24 26.39 -12.01 -24.73
N ILE A 25 27.61 -11.49 -24.98
CA ILE A 25 28.66 -11.35 -23.99
C ILE A 25 28.69 -9.89 -23.55
N TYR A 26 28.54 -9.67 -22.25
CA TYR A 26 28.64 -8.36 -21.63
C TYR A 26 29.97 -8.23 -20.91
N LEU A 27 30.68 -7.15 -21.24
CA LEU A 27 31.98 -6.83 -20.66
C LEU A 27 31.97 -5.41 -20.10
N SER A 28 32.60 -5.22 -18.98
CA SER A 28 32.85 -3.86 -18.46
C SER A 28 34.33 -3.57 -18.38
N PHE A 29 34.70 -2.36 -18.77
CA PHE A 29 36.05 -1.85 -18.70
C PHE A 29 36.11 -0.63 -17.81
N TRP A 30 37.24 -0.45 -17.15
CA TRP A 30 37.45 0.63 -16.18
C TRP A 30 37.06 2.01 -16.74
N GLY A 31 36.02 2.64 -16.17
CA GLY A 31 35.55 3.97 -16.54
C GLY A 31 34.84 4.09 -17.89
N GLN A 32 34.57 2.96 -18.58
CA GLN A 32 33.99 2.99 -19.93
C GLN A 32 32.55 2.45 -20.01
N GLY A 33 31.96 2.05 -18.91
CA GLY A 33 30.61 1.50 -18.87
C GLY A 33 30.53 0.03 -19.27
N LEU A 34 29.42 -0.36 -19.85
CA LEU A 34 29.07 -1.75 -20.21
C LEU A 34 29.05 -1.91 -21.73
N PHE A 35 29.71 -2.94 -22.24
CA PHE A 35 29.76 -3.30 -23.65
C PHE A 35 29.00 -4.61 -23.87
N CYS A 36 28.24 -4.67 -24.96
CA CYS A 36 27.53 -5.85 -25.43
C CYS A 36 28.15 -6.34 -26.74
N TYR A 37 28.59 -7.61 -26.75
CA TYR A 37 29.22 -8.25 -27.89
C TYR A 37 28.46 -9.50 -28.35
N GLU A 38 28.46 -9.77 -29.65
CA GLU A 38 28.15 -11.13 -30.16
C GLU A 38 29.27 -12.10 -29.77
N LYS A 39 28.94 -13.41 -29.79
CA LYS A 39 29.97 -14.46 -29.57
C LYS A 39 31.07 -14.46 -30.67
N THR A 40 30.85 -13.82 -31.78
CA THR A 40 31.83 -13.59 -32.84
C THR A 40 32.87 -12.54 -32.49
N GLY A 41 32.64 -11.75 -31.44
CA GLY A 41 33.47 -10.61 -31.04
C GLY A 41 33.04 -9.27 -31.63
N LYS A 42 31.94 -9.24 -32.40
CA LYS A 42 31.40 -8.02 -32.95
C LYS A 42 30.74 -7.20 -31.84
N LEU A 43 31.15 -5.95 -31.69
CA LEU A 43 30.51 -4.99 -30.79
C LEU A 43 29.10 -4.65 -31.31
N ILE A 44 28.10 -4.82 -30.47
CA ILE A 44 26.70 -4.47 -30.75
C ILE A 44 26.36 -3.11 -30.17
N LYS A 45 26.70 -2.90 -28.88
CA LYS A 45 26.31 -1.68 -28.18
C LYS A 45 27.23 -1.38 -26.99
N GLN A 46 27.37 -0.11 -26.67
CA GLN A 46 27.98 0.38 -25.44
C GLN A 46 26.97 1.17 -24.65
N TYR A 47 26.83 0.89 -23.38
CA TYR A 47 26.00 1.61 -22.42
C TYR A 47 26.88 2.43 -21.50
N THR A 48 26.61 3.72 -21.43
CA THR A 48 27.30 4.69 -20.58
C THR A 48 26.29 5.54 -19.83
N SER A 49 26.73 6.26 -18.83
CA SER A 49 25.87 7.23 -18.11
C SER A 49 25.34 8.37 -19.00
N ASN A 50 25.95 8.59 -20.15
CA ASN A 50 25.55 9.65 -21.09
C ASN A 50 24.52 9.19 -22.13
N ASN A 51 24.44 7.88 -22.44
CA ASN A 51 23.62 7.36 -23.53
C ASN A 51 22.58 6.30 -23.08
N SER A 52 22.54 5.99 -21.79
CA SER A 52 21.65 4.98 -21.22
C SER A 52 21.22 5.35 -19.81
N GLY A 53 20.44 4.48 -19.15
CA GLY A 53 20.09 4.61 -17.73
C GLY A 53 21.17 4.10 -16.76
N LEU A 54 22.39 3.82 -17.25
CA LEU A 54 23.52 3.48 -16.40
C LEU A 54 23.92 4.70 -15.55
N THR A 55 24.09 4.52 -14.25
CA THR A 55 24.31 5.62 -13.31
C THR A 55 25.77 6.05 -13.19
N ASN A 56 26.69 5.12 -13.50
CA ASN A 56 28.13 5.37 -13.43
C ASN A 56 28.88 4.44 -14.40
N ASN A 57 29.92 4.98 -15.07
CA ASN A 57 30.73 4.23 -16.03
C ASN A 57 31.76 3.27 -15.39
N TYR A 58 31.98 3.38 -14.08
CA TYR A 58 32.83 2.44 -13.35
C TYR A 58 32.01 1.20 -12.95
N VAL A 59 31.74 0.33 -13.91
CA VAL A 59 31.06 -0.95 -13.68
C VAL A 59 32.11 -1.99 -13.27
N LEU A 60 32.06 -2.44 -12.01
CA LEU A 60 33.08 -3.28 -11.39
C LEU A 60 32.77 -4.77 -11.49
N ASP A 61 31.47 -5.14 -11.53
CA ASP A 61 31.07 -6.54 -11.63
C ASP A 61 29.71 -6.68 -12.33
N ILE A 62 29.46 -7.86 -12.93
CA ILE A 62 28.29 -8.16 -13.74
C ILE A 62 27.78 -9.55 -13.43
N ILE A 63 26.53 -9.67 -13.04
CA ILE A 63 25.85 -10.96 -12.84
C ILE A 63 24.48 -10.96 -13.55
N GLU A 64 24.11 -12.09 -14.16
CA GLU A 64 22.75 -12.30 -14.63
C GLU A 64 21.91 -13.04 -13.60
N LYS A 65 20.69 -12.52 -13.39
CA LYS A 65 19.66 -13.18 -12.60
C LYS A 65 18.27 -12.87 -13.16
N LYS A 66 17.49 -13.92 -13.48
CA LYS A 66 16.09 -13.82 -13.94
C LYS A 66 15.87 -12.85 -15.11
N GLY A 67 16.74 -12.88 -16.12
CA GLY A 67 16.63 -12.04 -17.32
C GLY A 67 17.05 -10.59 -17.13
N TYR A 68 17.72 -10.27 -16.02
CA TYR A 68 18.34 -8.99 -15.74
C TYR A 68 19.84 -9.11 -15.56
N LEU A 69 20.59 -8.18 -16.12
CA LEU A 69 21.98 -7.98 -15.71
C LEU A 69 22.00 -7.04 -14.49
N TRP A 70 22.64 -7.50 -13.46
CA TRP A 70 22.92 -6.73 -12.26
C TRP A 70 24.36 -6.24 -12.32
N LEU A 71 24.56 -4.93 -12.21
CA LEU A 71 25.82 -4.26 -12.42
C LEU A 71 26.22 -3.55 -11.12
N ALA A 72 27.33 -3.96 -10.53
CA ALA A 72 27.95 -3.24 -9.41
C ALA A 72 28.69 -2.02 -9.95
N THR A 73 28.46 -0.85 -9.39
CA THR A 73 29.15 0.37 -9.83
C THR A 73 29.83 1.10 -8.66
N ASP A 74 30.94 1.78 -8.94
CA ASP A 74 31.62 2.61 -7.95
C ASP A 74 30.97 3.99 -7.86
N GLY A 75 30.19 4.21 -6.79
CA GLY A 75 29.47 5.43 -6.52
C GLY A 75 28.10 5.57 -7.19
N GLY A 76 27.73 4.68 -8.12
CA GLY A 76 26.44 4.70 -8.81
C GLY A 76 25.42 3.67 -8.28
N GLY A 77 25.71 3.00 -7.18
CA GLY A 77 24.85 1.94 -6.63
C GLY A 77 24.88 0.67 -7.44
N ILE A 78 23.74 -0.03 -7.48
CA ILE A 78 23.53 -1.21 -8.31
C ILE A 78 22.58 -0.86 -9.45
N ASN A 79 22.99 -1.12 -10.67
CA ASN A 79 22.18 -0.95 -11.87
C ASN A 79 21.62 -2.30 -12.31
N ARG A 80 20.38 -2.32 -12.76
CA ARG A 80 19.72 -3.51 -13.28
C ARG A 80 19.23 -3.23 -14.70
N LEU A 81 19.78 -3.94 -15.68
CA LEU A 81 19.39 -3.87 -17.09
C LEU A 81 18.51 -5.04 -17.43
N GLU A 82 17.28 -4.78 -17.85
CA GLU A 82 16.37 -5.80 -18.36
C GLU A 82 16.77 -6.21 -19.79
N LEU A 83 17.11 -7.50 -19.98
CA LEU A 83 17.62 -8.01 -21.25
C LEU A 83 16.57 -7.99 -22.38
N ARG A 84 15.28 -7.99 -22.06
CA ARG A 84 14.18 -8.05 -23.04
C ARG A 84 13.91 -6.71 -23.73
N ASN A 85 13.98 -5.61 -23.00
CA ASN A 85 13.59 -4.28 -23.47
C ASN A 85 14.66 -3.21 -23.28
N GLU A 86 15.82 -3.62 -22.77
CA GLU A 86 16.99 -2.76 -22.49
C GLU A 86 16.71 -1.58 -21.54
N LYS A 87 15.72 -1.73 -20.66
CA LYS A 87 15.41 -0.73 -19.64
C LYS A 87 16.31 -0.88 -18.42
N PHE A 88 16.82 0.25 -17.94
CA PHE A 88 17.55 0.34 -16.69
C PHE A 88 16.63 0.65 -15.52
N SER A 89 16.93 0.05 -14.37
CA SER A 89 16.43 0.44 -13.06
C SER A 89 17.60 0.40 -12.07
N ASN A 90 17.57 1.26 -11.05
CA ASN A 90 18.75 1.50 -10.23
C ASN A 90 18.39 1.43 -8.74
N LEU A 91 19.29 0.87 -7.94
CA LEU A 91 19.23 0.85 -6.48
C LEU A 91 20.31 1.77 -5.93
N TYR A 92 19.91 2.67 -5.03
CA TYR A 92 20.77 3.65 -4.41
C TYR A 92 20.73 3.61 -2.91
N HIS A 93 21.75 4.21 -2.29
CA HIS A 93 21.67 4.63 -0.90
C HIS A 93 20.74 5.84 -0.77
N ILE A 94 19.73 5.72 0.09
CA ILE A 94 18.82 6.81 0.44
C ILE A 94 18.97 7.06 1.93
N ALA A 95 19.40 8.26 2.30
CA ALA A 95 19.59 8.61 3.71
C ALA A 95 18.28 8.45 4.50
N GLY A 96 18.34 7.69 5.61
CA GLY A 96 17.16 7.39 6.43
C GLY A 96 16.28 6.25 5.95
N ASP A 97 16.55 5.63 4.79
CA ASP A 97 15.84 4.44 4.31
C ASP A 97 16.68 3.18 4.55
N GLU A 98 16.33 2.42 5.59
CA GLU A 98 16.98 1.14 5.94
C GLU A 98 16.81 0.05 4.88
N ASN A 99 15.88 0.20 3.93
CA ASN A 99 15.66 -0.73 2.83
C ASN A 99 16.42 -0.33 1.57
N SER A 100 17.14 0.79 1.59
CA SER A 100 18.03 1.21 0.53
C SER A 100 19.42 0.59 0.66
N LEU A 101 20.27 0.78 -0.35
CA LEU A 101 21.66 0.33 -0.24
C LEU A 101 22.37 1.03 0.92
N PRO A 102 23.24 0.34 1.66
CA PRO A 102 24.02 0.97 2.75
C PRO A 102 24.97 2.05 2.24
N VAL A 103 25.49 1.89 1.02
CA VAL A 103 26.38 2.81 0.31
C VAL A 103 26.20 2.65 -1.20
N ASN A 104 26.66 3.65 -2.00
CA ASN A 104 26.57 3.59 -3.47
C ASN A 104 27.80 2.98 -4.16
N SER A 105 28.87 2.70 -3.44
CA SER A 105 30.09 2.10 -4.00
C SER A 105 30.06 0.58 -3.79
N ILE A 106 29.66 -0.15 -4.83
CA ILE A 106 29.50 -1.60 -4.84
C ILE A 106 30.62 -2.23 -5.66
N THR A 107 31.33 -3.18 -5.06
CA THR A 107 32.55 -3.76 -5.68
C THR A 107 32.32 -5.12 -6.31
N VAL A 108 31.42 -5.92 -5.75
CA VAL A 108 31.24 -7.32 -6.16
C VAL A 108 29.80 -7.74 -5.96
N LEU A 109 29.32 -8.60 -6.85
CA LEU A 109 28.05 -9.29 -6.77
C LEU A 109 28.29 -10.81 -6.72
N TYR A 110 27.47 -11.52 -5.98
CA TYR A 110 27.53 -12.97 -5.92
C TYR A 110 26.13 -13.57 -5.85
N LYS A 111 25.87 -14.56 -6.70
CA LYS A 111 24.62 -15.32 -6.69
C LYS A 111 24.88 -16.67 -6.05
N ASP A 112 24.24 -16.94 -4.92
CA ASP A 112 24.40 -18.20 -4.21
C ASP A 112 23.57 -19.35 -4.83
N SER A 113 23.74 -20.56 -4.29
CA SER A 113 23.01 -21.76 -4.75
C SER A 113 21.49 -21.69 -4.57
N ASN A 114 20.99 -20.80 -3.71
CA ASN A 114 19.56 -20.55 -3.49
C ASN A 114 19.03 -19.39 -4.35
N GLU A 115 19.80 -18.96 -5.36
CA GLU A 115 19.48 -17.81 -6.22
C GLU A 115 19.41 -16.48 -5.45
N CYS A 116 19.94 -16.39 -4.21
CA CYS A 116 20.04 -15.13 -3.52
C CYS A 116 21.20 -14.29 -4.06
N LEU A 117 20.97 -13.00 -4.26
CA LEU A 117 21.97 -12.06 -4.74
C LEU A 117 22.62 -11.34 -3.55
N TRP A 118 23.94 -11.49 -3.44
CA TRP A 118 24.77 -10.81 -2.44
C TRP A 118 25.57 -9.70 -3.08
N ALA A 119 25.82 -8.64 -2.35
CA ALA A 119 26.68 -7.55 -2.76
C ALA A 119 27.69 -7.21 -1.70
N GLY A 120 28.95 -7.02 -2.13
CA GLY A 120 30.02 -6.45 -1.31
C GLY A 120 30.25 -5.00 -1.70
N SER A 121 30.54 -4.15 -0.74
CA SER A 121 30.66 -2.71 -0.93
C SER A 121 31.93 -2.13 -0.31
N VAL A 122 32.30 -0.93 -0.75
CA VAL A 122 33.37 -0.14 -0.10
C VAL A 122 32.81 0.45 1.19
N ARG A 123 33.30 0.02 2.34
CA ARG A 123 32.96 0.53 3.69
C ARG A 123 31.49 0.28 4.15
N GLY A 124 30.65 -0.34 3.35
CA GLY A 124 29.25 -0.68 3.73
C GLY A 124 29.07 -2.16 4.10
N GLY A 125 30.17 -2.96 4.05
CA GLY A 125 30.12 -4.39 4.36
C GLY A 125 29.51 -5.24 3.24
N VAL A 126 28.90 -6.37 3.64
CA VAL A 126 28.21 -7.33 2.77
C VAL A 126 26.73 -7.34 3.09
N PHE A 127 25.89 -7.37 2.07
CA PHE A 127 24.44 -7.41 2.21
C PHE A 127 23.78 -8.27 1.15
N ASN A 128 22.59 -8.74 1.47
CA ASN A 128 21.77 -9.57 0.59
C ASN A 128 20.68 -8.70 -0.05
N ILE A 129 20.52 -8.83 -1.38
CA ILE A 129 19.49 -8.14 -2.14
C ILE A 129 18.32 -9.08 -2.33
N LYS A 130 17.23 -8.82 -1.63
CA LYS A 130 15.97 -9.57 -1.77
C LYS A 130 14.93 -8.72 -2.47
N GLU A 131 14.12 -9.35 -3.32
CA GLU A 131 12.88 -8.75 -3.78
C GLU A 131 11.92 -8.73 -2.58
N SER A 132 11.62 -7.55 -2.04
CA SER A 132 10.63 -7.42 -0.98
C SER A 132 9.23 -7.42 -1.59
N TYR A 133 8.35 -8.26 -1.07
CA TYR A 133 6.93 -8.25 -1.44
C TYR A 133 6.19 -7.07 -0.81
N ILE A 134 6.76 -6.46 0.23
CA ILE A 134 6.18 -5.36 0.99
C ILE A 134 7.14 -4.18 0.91
N ARG A 135 6.65 -3.05 0.42
CA ARG A 135 7.36 -1.78 0.43
C ARG A 135 6.84 -0.90 1.57
N THR A 136 7.72 -0.49 2.44
CA THR A 136 7.40 0.40 3.57
C THR A 136 7.74 1.85 3.20
N TYR A 137 6.81 2.76 3.42
CA TYR A 137 7.02 4.20 3.32
C TYR A 137 7.02 4.79 4.72
N LYS A 138 8.05 5.53 5.05
CA LYS A 138 8.20 6.23 6.34
C LYS A 138 7.99 7.73 6.15
N ASP A 139 8.00 8.48 7.23
CA ASP A 139 8.07 9.93 7.20
C ASP A 139 9.42 10.39 6.60
N CYS A 140 9.41 11.54 5.95
CA CYS A 140 10.58 12.15 5.37
C CYS A 140 10.78 13.58 5.92
N PRO A 141 12.03 14.09 5.94
CA PRO A 141 12.29 15.46 6.33
C PRO A 141 11.51 16.47 5.47
N LEU A 142 11.20 17.62 6.05
CA LEU A 142 10.52 18.72 5.34
C LEU A 142 11.28 19.10 4.07
N GLY A 143 10.53 19.23 2.97
CA GLY A 143 11.08 19.55 1.65
C GLY A 143 11.42 18.34 0.78
N TYR A 144 11.36 17.14 1.31
CA TYR A 144 11.48 15.91 0.53
C TYR A 144 10.09 15.36 0.18
N ASN A 145 10.00 14.55 -0.90
CA ASN A 145 8.76 13.99 -1.42
C ASN A 145 8.79 12.46 -1.57
N ASN A 146 9.75 11.80 -0.94
CA ASN A 146 9.94 10.34 -1.01
C ASN A 146 9.28 9.57 0.15
N GLY A 147 8.57 10.25 1.03
CA GLY A 147 7.88 9.67 2.18
C GLY A 147 6.67 10.49 2.63
N LEU A 148 6.13 10.12 3.78
CA LEU A 148 4.98 10.76 4.41
C LEU A 148 5.38 12.03 5.16
N SER A 149 4.40 12.91 5.45
CA SER A 149 4.59 14.06 6.35
C SER A 149 4.62 13.65 7.82
N GLU A 150 4.05 12.49 8.16
CA GLU A 150 4.01 11.90 9.50
C GLU A 150 3.82 10.38 9.37
N LYS A 151 4.53 9.61 10.19
CA LYS A 151 4.55 8.13 10.14
C LYS A 151 3.24 7.46 10.57
N SER A 152 2.45 8.12 11.43
CA SER A 152 1.20 7.57 11.94
C SER A 152 0.07 7.78 10.95
N VAL A 153 -0.24 6.77 10.15
CA VAL A 153 -1.31 6.80 9.14
C VAL A 153 -2.64 6.43 9.77
N THR A 154 -3.68 7.20 9.46
CA THR A 154 -5.02 7.05 10.05
C THR A 154 -6.11 6.71 9.05
N SER A 155 -5.94 7.08 7.77
CA SER A 155 -6.95 6.83 6.73
C SER A 155 -6.37 6.81 5.33
N PHE A 156 -7.09 6.12 4.41
CA PHE A 156 -6.75 6.04 3.00
C PHE A 156 -7.97 6.27 2.12
N TYR A 157 -7.75 6.86 0.96
CA TYR A 157 -8.68 6.87 -0.16
C TYR A 157 -7.90 6.72 -1.48
N GLU A 158 -8.19 5.68 -2.26
CA GLU A 158 -7.59 5.43 -3.57
C GLU A 158 -8.49 5.98 -4.69
N GLU A 159 -7.95 6.80 -5.57
CA GLU A 159 -8.61 7.27 -6.78
C GLU A 159 -8.59 6.20 -7.89
N ALA A 160 -9.47 6.33 -8.89
CA ALA A 160 -9.53 5.40 -10.04
C ALA A 160 -8.21 5.36 -10.85
N ASN A 161 -7.44 6.46 -10.85
CA ASN A 161 -6.12 6.55 -11.48
C ASN A 161 -4.99 5.91 -10.65
N GLY A 162 -5.32 5.33 -9.49
CA GLY A 162 -4.37 4.69 -8.58
C GLY A 162 -3.65 5.64 -7.62
N LYS A 163 -3.90 6.95 -7.67
CA LYS A 163 -3.36 7.88 -6.67
C LYS A 163 -3.99 7.63 -5.31
N LEU A 164 -3.18 7.70 -4.27
CA LEU A 164 -3.60 7.38 -2.91
C LEU A 164 -3.55 8.62 -2.02
N TRP A 165 -4.70 9.04 -1.52
CA TRP A 165 -4.84 10.05 -0.49
C TRP A 165 -4.65 9.40 0.88
N ILE A 166 -3.82 9.99 1.71
CA ILE A 166 -3.38 9.42 2.99
C ILE A 166 -3.58 10.46 4.06
N GLY A 167 -4.40 10.14 5.05
CA GLY A 167 -4.56 10.93 6.27
C GLY A 167 -3.60 10.45 7.35
N THR A 168 -3.03 11.37 8.09
CA THR A 168 -2.05 11.10 9.14
C THR A 168 -2.43 11.75 10.48
N ASP A 169 -1.77 11.33 11.54
CA ASP A 169 -1.96 11.86 12.90
C ASP A 169 -0.99 13.03 13.14
N GLY A 170 -1.40 14.23 12.76
CA GLY A 170 -0.62 15.46 12.92
C GLY A 170 0.10 15.95 11.66
N GLY A 171 0.35 15.10 10.68
CA GLY A 171 0.92 15.51 9.39
C GLY A 171 -0.11 15.91 8.33
N GLY A 172 -1.41 15.85 8.67
CA GLY A 172 -2.51 16.21 7.78
C GLY A 172 -2.69 15.22 6.62
N ILE A 173 -2.82 15.74 5.41
CA ILE A 173 -3.08 14.97 4.18
C ILE A 173 -1.84 14.86 3.31
N ASN A 174 -1.62 13.67 2.77
CA ASN A 174 -0.62 13.36 1.76
C ASN A 174 -1.31 12.76 0.52
N LEU A 175 -0.74 12.99 -0.65
CA LEU A 175 -1.11 12.34 -1.91
C LEU A 175 0.08 11.59 -2.46
N TYR A 176 -0.03 10.28 -2.56
CA TYR A 176 0.96 9.41 -3.19
C TYR A 176 0.62 9.17 -4.65
N ASP A 177 1.60 9.32 -5.53
CA ASP A 177 1.48 9.00 -6.95
C ASP A 177 2.29 7.73 -7.26
N PRO A 178 1.63 6.60 -7.57
CA PRO A 178 2.31 5.33 -7.82
C PRO A 178 3.15 5.31 -9.11
N GLN A 179 2.88 6.22 -10.06
CA GLN A 179 3.65 6.30 -11.31
C GLN A 179 5.03 6.92 -11.10
N THR A 180 5.10 7.92 -10.24
CA THR A 180 6.36 8.62 -9.93
C THR A 180 7.01 8.14 -8.64
N GLY A 181 6.25 7.50 -7.76
CA GLY A 181 6.68 7.10 -6.42
C GLY A 181 6.77 8.25 -5.42
N ASN A 182 6.30 9.45 -5.80
CA ASN A 182 6.43 10.66 -5.01
C ASN A 182 5.18 10.93 -4.14
N PHE A 183 5.42 11.69 -3.06
CA PHE A 183 4.38 12.21 -2.18
C PHE A 183 4.23 13.71 -2.36
N LYS A 184 3.01 14.21 -2.34
CA LYS A 184 2.68 15.62 -2.19
C LYS A 184 2.08 15.84 -0.81
N HIS A 185 2.66 16.74 -0.03
CA HIS A 185 2.18 17.12 1.30
C HIS A 185 1.34 18.41 1.22
N PHE A 186 0.27 18.48 1.99
CA PHE A 186 -0.60 19.66 2.03
C PHE A 186 -0.43 20.40 3.36
N SER A 187 0.44 21.41 3.37
CA SER A 187 0.82 22.16 4.59
C SER A 187 -0.35 22.85 5.29
N SER A 188 -1.42 23.16 4.57
CA SER A 188 -2.66 23.71 5.12
C SER A 188 -3.30 22.82 6.19
N THR A 189 -3.01 21.50 6.15
CA THR A 189 -3.57 20.50 7.07
C THR A 189 -2.58 20.03 8.13
N TYR A 190 -1.39 20.62 8.22
CA TYR A 190 -0.40 20.26 9.24
C TYR A 190 -0.93 20.55 10.66
N GLY A 191 -0.62 19.66 11.58
CA GLY A 191 -1.15 19.66 12.94
C GLY A 191 -2.50 18.95 13.06
N ASP A 192 -3.15 18.59 11.95
CA ASP A 192 -4.45 17.91 11.97
C ASP A 192 -4.30 16.39 11.94
N LYS A 193 -5.09 15.74 12.79
CA LYS A 193 -5.30 14.29 12.72
C LYS A 193 -6.49 14.01 11.81
N VAL A 194 -6.22 13.48 10.61
CA VAL A 194 -7.24 13.20 9.59
C VAL A 194 -7.71 11.75 9.69
N ILE A 195 -8.86 11.51 10.30
CA ILE A 195 -9.36 10.17 10.66
C ILE A 195 -10.18 9.47 9.56
N SER A 196 -10.71 10.20 8.59
CA SER A 196 -11.32 9.62 7.39
C SER A 196 -11.24 10.55 6.19
N ILE A 197 -11.22 9.97 5.00
CA ILE A 197 -11.22 10.66 3.72
C ILE A 197 -12.25 9.99 2.83
N ALA A 198 -13.22 10.75 2.30
CA ALA A 198 -14.24 10.27 1.37
C ALA A 198 -14.38 11.20 0.17
N PRO A 199 -14.51 10.71 -1.07
CA PRO A 199 -14.69 11.57 -2.22
C PRO A 199 -16.10 12.18 -2.22
N VAL A 200 -16.19 13.49 -2.48
CA VAL A 200 -17.46 14.20 -2.72
C VAL A 200 -17.66 14.40 -4.20
N SER A 201 -16.62 14.89 -4.87
CA SER A 201 -16.58 15.14 -6.30
C SER A 201 -15.19 14.87 -6.86
N GLU A 202 -15.00 15.07 -8.15
CA GLU A 202 -13.66 15.02 -8.75
C GLU A 202 -12.69 16.04 -8.13
N LYS A 203 -13.22 17.18 -7.64
CA LYS A 203 -12.42 18.29 -7.10
C LYS A 203 -12.32 18.29 -5.58
N GLU A 204 -13.26 17.68 -4.87
CA GLU A 204 -13.38 17.81 -3.42
C GLU A 204 -13.43 16.46 -2.69
N LEU A 205 -12.80 16.43 -1.53
CA LEU A 205 -12.89 15.35 -0.55
C LEU A 205 -13.61 15.83 0.70
N MET A 206 -14.40 14.98 1.30
CA MET A 206 -14.86 15.16 2.68
C MET A 206 -13.83 14.52 3.60
N ILE A 207 -13.29 15.30 4.50
CA ILE A 207 -12.32 14.84 5.49
C ILE A 207 -12.89 15.01 6.89
N SER A 208 -12.58 14.07 7.75
CA SER A 208 -12.88 14.18 9.17
C SER A 208 -11.60 14.47 9.93
N VAL A 209 -11.59 15.55 10.67
CA VAL A 209 -10.46 15.99 11.49
C VAL A 209 -10.82 15.79 12.97
N TYR A 210 -9.94 15.10 13.69
CA TYR A 210 -10.11 14.80 15.11
C TYR A 210 -10.43 16.07 15.90
N THR A 211 -11.43 16.02 16.78
CA THR A 211 -11.98 17.12 17.58
C THR A 211 -12.56 18.31 16.81
N LYS A 212 -12.26 18.48 15.51
CA LYS A 212 -12.71 19.61 14.71
C LYS A 212 -13.97 19.30 13.87
N GLY A 213 -14.24 18.01 13.57
CA GLY A 213 -15.40 17.55 12.80
C GLY A 213 -15.14 17.37 11.31
N LEU A 214 -16.16 17.62 10.48
CA LEU A 214 -16.12 17.41 9.04
C LEU A 214 -15.73 18.68 8.27
N PHE A 215 -14.90 18.48 7.22
CA PHE A 215 -14.45 19.55 6.32
C PHE A 215 -14.55 19.10 4.87
N LEU A 216 -14.68 20.06 3.97
CA LEU A 216 -14.46 19.89 2.52
C LEU A 216 -13.04 20.34 2.18
N PHE A 217 -12.29 19.45 1.55
CA PHE A 217 -10.90 19.67 1.14
C PHE A 217 -10.85 19.73 -0.39
N GLU A 218 -10.31 20.82 -0.94
CA GLU A 218 -10.11 21.00 -2.37
C GLU A 218 -8.78 20.38 -2.81
N LYS A 219 -8.83 19.38 -3.69
CA LYS A 219 -7.69 18.58 -4.10
C LYS A 219 -6.56 19.37 -4.78
N ASN A 220 -6.92 20.38 -5.58
CA ASN A 220 -5.94 21.14 -6.35
C ASN A 220 -5.18 22.16 -5.51
N THR A 221 -5.91 22.91 -4.70
CA THR A 221 -5.32 23.99 -3.87
C THR A 221 -4.85 23.51 -2.51
N GLY A 222 -5.44 22.42 -2.00
CA GLY A 222 -5.22 21.94 -0.64
C GLY A 222 -5.94 22.76 0.43
N ILE A 223 -6.77 23.72 0.03
CA ILE A 223 -7.57 24.52 0.96
C ILE A 223 -8.71 23.65 1.49
N TYR A 224 -8.97 23.73 2.78
CA TYR A 224 -10.12 23.07 3.37
C TYR A 224 -10.95 24.04 4.20
N ARG A 225 -12.26 23.80 4.22
CA ARG A 225 -13.27 24.63 4.88
C ARG A 225 -14.23 23.76 5.69
N PRO A 226 -14.78 24.25 6.80
CA PRO A 226 -15.76 23.50 7.58
C PRO A 226 -16.92 23.05 6.69
N PHE A 227 -17.34 21.80 6.84
CA PHE A 227 -18.53 21.29 6.20
C PHE A 227 -19.76 21.77 6.97
N VAL A 228 -20.45 22.75 6.44
CA VAL A 228 -21.63 23.37 7.04
C VAL A 228 -22.85 23.04 6.21
N ILE A 229 -23.86 22.42 6.81
CA ILE A 229 -25.19 22.31 6.23
C ILE A 229 -26.12 23.22 7.00
N ILE A 230 -26.77 24.12 6.30
CA ILE A 230 -27.81 24.96 6.85
C ILE A 230 -29.14 24.22 6.64
N ASN A 231 -29.59 23.51 7.69
CA ASN A 231 -30.95 22.96 7.75
C ASN A 231 -31.62 23.45 9.02
N ASP A 232 -32.80 23.93 8.93
CA ASP A 232 -33.57 24.60 10.00
C ASP A 232 -33.85 23.74 11.26
N SER A 233 -33.50 22.44 11.23
CA SER A 233 -33.90 21.51 12.28
C SER A 233 -32.73 20.78 12.97
N ILE A 234 -31.50 20.87 12.49
CA ILE A 234 -30.37 20.08 13.04
C ILE A 234 -29.18 21.00 13.27
N ASN A 235 -28.79 21.16 14.54
CA ASN A 235 -27.55 21.83 14.90
C ASN A 235 -26.35 20.92 14.61
N PHE A 236 -25.85 21.05 13.39
CA PHE A 236 -24.79 20.19 12.80
C PHE A 236 -23.49 20.18 13.62
N ARG A 237 -23.13 21.29 14.25
CA ARG A 237 -21.97 21.35 15.16
C ARG A 237 -22.13 20.43 16.37
N GLN A 238 -23.34 20.31 16.90
CA GLN A 238 -23.58 19.44 18.07
C GLN A 238 -23.56 17.95 17.71
N CYS A 239 -23.92 17.58 16.46
CA CYS A 239 -23.94 16.17 16.05
C CYS A 239 -22.55 15.57 15.85
N PHE A 240 -21.54 16.37 15.54
CA PHE A 240 -20.21 15.87 15.15
C PHE A 240 -19.06 16.41 15.99
N TYR A 241 -19.28 17.45 16.76
CA TYR A 241 -18.26 17.99 17.65
C TYR A 241 -18.04 17.05 18.84
N GLY A 242 -16.78 16.67 19.09
CA GLY A 242 -16.43 15.75 20.17
C GLY A 242 -16.63 14.25 19.86
N TYR A 243 -17.25 13.92 18.72
CA TYR A 243 -17.31 12.56 18.18
C TYR A 243 -16.31 12.41 17.06
N LEU A 244 -15.91 11.17 16.77
CA LEU A 244 -14.99 10.81 15.67
C LEU A 244 -15.79 10.50 14.39
N PRO A 245 -16.33 11.51 13.68
CA PRO A 245 -17.13 11.22 12.51
C PRO A 245 -16.28 10.57 11.44
N ARG A 246 -16.77 9.47 10.86
CA ARG A 246 -16.12 8.78 9.74
C ARG A 246 -17.04 8.82 8.53
N ALA A 247 -16.54 9.41 7.45
CA ALA A 247 -17.29 9.56 6.22
C ALA A 247 -16.91 8.47 5.21
N HIS A 248 -17.93 7.92 4.53
CA HIS A 248 -17.80 6.83 3.56
C HIS A 248 -18.64 7.11 2.33
N ARG A 249 -18.01 7.19 1.17
CA ARG A 249 -18.73 7.22 -0.10
C ARG A 249 -19.33 5.84 -0.38
N VAL A 250 -20.64 5.79 -0.61
CA VAL A 250 -21.35 4.51 -0.78
C VAL A 250 -21.89 4.37 -2.20
N THR A 251 -22.39 5.47 -2.76
CA THR A 251 -22.86 5.54 -4.15
C THR A 251 -22.40 6.86 -4.75
N GLU A 252 -22.64 7.05 -6.05
CA GLU A 252 -22.33 8.33 -6.70
C GLU A 252 -22.97 9.53 -6.00
N ASN A 253 -24.05 9.32 -5.26
CA ASN A 253 -24.87 10.39 -4.67
C ASN A 253 -24.92 10.38 -3.15
N LYS A 254 -24.33 9.37 -2.47
CA LYS A 254 -24.47 9.22 -1.02
C LYS A 254 -23.15 8.99 -0.32
N ILE A 255 -22.97 9.73 0.77
CA ILE A 255 -21.91 9.52 1.74
C ILE A 255 -22.57 9.15 3.07
N TYR A 256 -22.20 8.01 3.62
CA TYR A 256 -22.58 7.65 4.99
C TYR A 256 -21.58 8.25 5.96
N ILE A 257 -22.11 8.79 7.05
CA ILE A 257 -21.30 9.40 8.10
C ILE A 257 -21.67 8.76 9.42
N LEU A 258 -20.70 8.06 9.97
CA LEU A 258 -20.80 7.48 11.30
C LEU A 258 -20.30 8.48 12.32
N SER A 259 -21.12 8.71 13.34
CA SER A 259 -20.80 9.51 14.52
C SER A 259 -21.42 8.82 15.75
N LYS A 260 -22.11 9.54 16.62
CA LYS A 260 -22.95 8.94 17.65
C LYS A 260 -24.06 8.08 17.04
N GLU A 261 -24.56 8.51 15.88
CA GLU A 261 -25.55 7.85 15.06
C GLU A 261 -25.03 7.70 13.62
N LEU A 262 -25.72 6.91 12.82
CA LEU A 262 -25.41 6.73 11.40
C LEU A 262 -26.28 7.69 10.56
N TRP A 263 -25.59 8.51 9.77
CA TRP A 263 -26.20 9.55 8.94
C TRP A 263 -25.92 9.30 7.46
N VAL A 264 -26.78 9.82 6.59
CA VAL A 264 -26.57 9.88 5.14
C VAL A 264 -26.55 11.33 4.67
N TYR A 265 -25.52 11.65 3.90
CA TYR A 265 -25.44 12.89 3.12
C TYR A 265 -25.70 12.59 1.65
N ASN A 266 -26.76 13.18 1.10
CA ASN A 266 -27.03 13.11 -0.32
C ASN A 266 -26.38 14.29 -1.04
N ILE A 267 -25.44 13.98 -1.94
CA ILE A 267 -24.59 14.98 -2.62
C ILE A 267 -25.41 15.86 -3.58
N ASN A 268 -26.37 15.28 -4.29
CA ASN A 268 -27.12 15.98 -5.32
C ASN A 268 -28.05 17.07 -4.75
N ASN A 269 -28.78 16.72 -3.71
CA ASN A 269 -29.72 17.66 -3.08
C ASN A 269 -29.15 18.34 -1.84
N LYS A 270 -27.90 18.00 -1.46
CA LYS A 270 -27.20 18.51 -0.28
C LYS A 270 -27.96 18.31 1.03
N LYS A 271 -28.82 17.30 1.08
CA LYS A 271 -29.60 16.96 2.28
C LYS A 271 -28.86 15.94 3.13
N PHE A 272 -29.07 16.09 4.42
CA PHE A 272 -28.51 15.26 5.47
C PHE A 272 -29.64 14.70 6.32
N SER A 273 -29.65 13.41 6.55
CA SER A 273 -30.69 12.73 7.31
C SER A 273 -30.13 11.55 8.11
N PRO A 274 -30.71 11.22 9.27
CA PRO A 274 -30.34 9.99 9.98
C PRO A 274 -30.76 8.77 9.18
N ILE A 275 -29.99 7.70 9.25
CA ILE A 275 -30.39 6.41 8.69
C ILE A 275 -31.48 5.80 9.59
N LYS A 276 -32.55 5.30 8.98
CA LYS A 276 -33.69 4.71 9.68
C LYS A 276 -33.29 3.45 10.43
N ASN A 277 -33.57 3.43 11.70
CA ASN A 277 -33.30 2.34 12.62
C ASN A 277 -34.60 1.94 13.34
N GLU A 278 -35.51 1.34 12.57
CA GLU A 278 -36.88 1.02 13.03
C GLU A 278 -36.90 0.04 14.22
N ASN A 279 -35.84 -0.78 14.35
CA ASN A 279 -35.71 -1.76 15.43
C ASN A 279 -34.93 -1.21 16.66
N ASN A 280 -34.61 0.07 16.68
CA ASN A 280 -33.87 0.72 17.76
C ASN A 280 -32.56 0.00 18.16
N TYR A 281 -31.84 -0.55 17.19
CA TYR A 281 -30.53 -1.16 17.46
C TYR A 281 -29.59 -0.11 18.04
N GLN A 282 -28.91 -0.47 19.11
CA GLN A 282 -27.84 0.36 19.65
C GLN A 282 -26.63 0.27 18.75
N LEU A 283 -26.31 1.36 18.05
CA LEU A 283 -25.17 1.45 17.12
C LEU A 283 -23.98 2.19 17.73
N GLN A 284 -23.86 2.18 19.06
CA GLN A 284 -22.77 2.87 19.75
C GLN A 284 -21.41 2.35 19.29
N ALA A 285 -20.52 3.25 18.89
CA ALA A 285 -19.17 2.97 18.41
C ALA A 285 -19.10 2.03 17.20
N SER A 286 -20.18 1.93 16.41
CA SER A 286 -20.22 1.11 15.21
C SER A 286 -19.21 1.60 14.18
N VAL A 287 -18.68 0.66 13.43
CA VAL A 287 -17.81 0.96 12.29
C VAL A 287 -18.56 0.60 11.02
N ILE A 288 -18.60 1.52 10.05
CA ILE A 288 -18.92 1.14 8.69
C ILE A 288 -17.70 0.39 8.17
N ALA A 289 -17.83 -0.91 8.07
CA ALA A 289 -16.69 -1.76 7.84
C ALA A 289 -16.46 -2.04 6.36
N TYR A 290 -17.51 -1.98 5.58
CA TYR A 290 -17.46 -2.19 4.14
C TYR A 290 -18.57 -1.41 3.44
N CYS A 291 -18.22 -0.73 2.35
CA CYS A 291 -19.18 -0.04 1.50
C CYS A 291 -18.79 -0.16 0.04
N ASP A 292 -19.67 -0.72 -0.78
CA ASP A 292 -19.63 -0.65 -2.23
C ASP A 292 -21.03 -0.46 -2.81
N LYS A 293 -21.17 -0.48 -4.14
CA LYS A 293 -22.48 -0.35 -4.81
C LYS A 293 -23.46 -1.49 -4.47
N LYS A 294 -22.95 -2.67 -4.06
CA LYS A 294 -23.77 -3.86 -3.84
C LYS A 294 -24.19 -4.03 -2.39
N ILE A 295 -23.28 -3.79 -1.46
CA ILE A 295 -23.51 -4.02 -0.04
C ILE A 295 -22.79 -2.99 0.81
N SER A 296 -23.46 -2.49 1.82
CA SER A 296 -22.87 -1.64 2.86
C SER A 296 -23.10 -2.30 4.21
N LEU A 297 -22.03 -2.49 4.95
CA LEU A 297 -22.03 -3.22 6.21
C LEU A 297 -21.57 -2.32 7.35
N ALA A 298 -22.26 -2.42 8.46
CA ALA A 298 -21.87 -1.85 9.74
C ALA A 298 -21.75 -2.94 10.79
N MET A 299 -20.89 -2.75 11.78
CA MET A 299 -20.73 -3.69 12.88
C MET A 299 -20.82 -3.00 14.24
N ASN A 300 -21.33 -3.70 15.24
CA ASN A 300 -21.37 -3.26 16.64
C ASN A 300 -21.30 -4.47 17.58
N GLY A 301 -20.24 -4.58 18.36
CA GLY A 301 -20.01 -5.72 19.24
C GLY A 301 -19.94 -7.03 18.46
N ASN A 302 -20.87 -7.93 18.73
CA ASN A 302 -20.98 -9.24 18.05
C ASN A 302 -21.97 -9.25 16.87
N LYS A 303 -22.48 -8.08 16.44
CA LYS A 303 -23.53 -7.95 15.43
C LYS A 303 -23.00 -7.32 14.16
N VAL A 304 -23.49 -7.80 13.03
CA VAL A 304 -23.27 -7.21 11.70
C VAL A 304 -24.61 -6.81 11.10
N PHE A 305 -24.68 -5.57 10.66
CA PHE A 305 -25.84 -4.96 10.04
C PHE A 305 -25.59 -4.71 8.56
N ARG A 306 -26.62 -4.89 7.77
CA ARG A 306 -26.65 -4.43 6.37
C ARG A 306 -27.35 -3.08 6.31
N ILE A 307 -26.73 -2.13 5.62
CA ILE A 307 -27.34 -0.84 5.31
C ILE A 307 -28.04 -0.97 3.97
N ILE A 308 -29.34 -0.67 3.95
CA ILE A 308 -30.18 -0.74 2.76
C ILE A 308 -30.18 0.61 2.06
N ASN A 309 -29.40 0.71 0.99
CA ASN A 309 -29.17 1.98 0.28
C ASN A 309 -30.44 2.58 -0.35
N LYS A 310 -31.48 1.76 -0.63
CA LYS A 310 -32.70 2.21 -1.30
C LYS A 310 -33.54 3.14 -0.43
N ASN A 311 -33.68 2.83 0.86
CA ASN A 311 -34.53 3.56 1.80
C ASN A 311 -33.77 4.14 2.99
N ASP A 312 -32.42 4.05 2.97
CA ASP A 312 -31.53 4.51 4.04
C ASP A 312 -31.92 3.94 5.42
N SER A 313 -32.05 2.61 5.50
CA SER A 313 -32.38 1.87 6.71
C SER A 313 -31.32 0.81 7.00
N ILE A 314 -31.37 0.24 8.20
CA ILE A 314 -30.49 -0.86 8.59
C ILE A 314 -31.29 -2.09 9.01
N ASP A 315 -30.73 -3.26 8.68
CA ASP A 315 -31.20 -4.57 9.12
C ASP A 315 -30.09 -5.35 9.80
N LEU A 316 -30.43 -6.12 10.83
CA LEU A 316 -29.51 -7.11 11.40
C LEU A 316 -29.30 -8.23 10.38
N LEU A 317 -28.05 -8.41 9.94
CA LEU A 317 -27.71 -9.46 8.99
C LEU A 317 -27.39 -10.78 9.70
N PHE A 318 -26.54 -10.70 10.73
CA PHE A 318 -26.24 -11.83 11.62
C PHE A 318 -25.66 -11.36 12.94
N GLN A 319 -25.63 -12.27 13.91
CA GLN A 319 -25.03 -12.07 15.22
C GLN A 319 -24.19 -13.30 15.57
N LEU A 320 -23.01 -13.08 16.11
CA LEU A 320 -22.16 -14.11 16.71
C LEU A 320 -22.50 -14.34 18.18
N ASP A 321 -21.87 -15.34 18.80
CA ASP A 321 -22.01 -15.57 20.23
C ASP A 321 -21.61 -14.33 21.05
N GLU A 322 -22.20 -14.17 22.24
CA GLU A 322 -21.97 -12.98 23.08
C GLU A 322 -20.51 -12.79 23.53
N LYS A 323 -19.73 -13.86 23.50
CA LYS A 323 -18.29 -13.85 23.84
C LYS A 323 -17.40 -13.36 22.69
N GLU A 324 -17.94 -13.28 21.47
CA GLU A 324 -17.20 -12.87 20.28
C GLU A 324 -17.40 -11.38 20.05
N VAL A 325 -16.32 -10.62 19.97
CA VAL A 325 -16.37 -9.21 19.57
C VAL A 325 -15.81 -9.12 18.15
N ILE A 326 -16.61 -8.59 17.24
CA ILE A 326 -16.21 -8.37 15.86
C ILE A 326 -15.38 -7.08 15.79
N SER A 327 -14.16 -7.19 15.30
CA SER A 327 -13.20 -6.10 15.18
C SER A 327 -12.95 -5.67 13.73
N ALA A 328 -13.14 -6.59 12.79
CA ALA A 328 -12.94 -6.32 11.37
C ALA A 328 -13.87 -7.15 10.50
N ILE A 329 -14.36 -6.59 9.40
CA ILE A 329 -15.09 -7.31 8.36
C ILE A 329 -14.66 -6.83 6.98
N ASP A 330 -14.74 -7.73 6.00
CA ASP A 330 -14.61 -7.39 4.59
C ASP A 330 -15.48 -8.34 3.75
N TYR A 331 -15.82 -7.95 2.52
CA TYR A 331 -16.69 -8.72 1.63
C TYR A 331 -15.94 -9.16 0.38
N ASP A 332 -16.09 -10.40 -0.03
CA ASP A 332 -15.41 -10.96 -1.19
C ASP A 332 -16.00 -10.54 -2.56
N GLY A 333 -17.08 -9.74 -2.53
CA GLY A 333 -17.79 -9.30 -3.74
C GLY A 333 -18.75 -10.34 -4.32
N ILE A 334 -18.82 -11.55 -3.74
CA ILE A 334 -19.61 -12.69 -4.24
C ILE A 334 -20.69 -13.08 -3.23
N ASN A 335 -20.32 -13.73 -2.11
CA ASN A 335 -21.27 -14.14 -1.09
C ASN A 335 -20.69 -14.34 0.32
N LYS A 336 -19.41 -14.12 0.56
CA LYS A 336 -18.80 -14.31 1.87
C LYS A 336 -18.42 -13.00 2.52
N ILE A 337 -18.90 -12.79 3.72
CA ILE A 337 -18.45 -11.71 4.59
C ILE A 337 -17.39 -12.29 5.51
N TRP A 338 -16.14 -11.89 5.32
CA TRP A 338 -15.02 -12.27 6.16
C TRP A 338 -15.08 -11.49 7.46
N VAL A 339 -14.85 -12.18 8.57
CA VAL A 339 -15.04 -11.64 9.93
C VAL A 339 -13.79 -11.92 10.74
N GLY A 340 -13.20 -10.88 11.28
CA GLY A 340 -12.17 -10.93 12.30
C GLY A 340 -12.75 -10.62 13.67
N THR A 341 -12.38 -11.42 14.66
CA THR A 341 -12.85 -11.28 16.04
C THR A 341 -11.68 -11.28 17.02
N THR A 342 -11.97 -11.00 18.28
CA THR A 342 -11.00 -11.14 19.40
C THR A 342 -10.51 -12.57 19.59
N THR A 343 -11.20 -13.58 19.07
CA THR A 343 -10.86 -15.01 19.25
C THR A 343 -10.39 -15.69 17.97
N GLY A 344 -10.28 -14.95 16.84
CA GLY A 344 -9.84 -15.47 15.55
C GLY A 344 -10.65 -14.98 14.37
N MET A 345 -10.76 -15.79 13.30
CA MET A 345 -11.48 -15.39 12.09
C MET A 345 -12.48 -16.45 11.62
N GLY A 346 -13.34 -16.00 10.73
CA GLY A 346 -14.30 -16.83 10.01
C GLY A 346 -14.94 -16.09 8.85
N TYR A 347 -15.97 -16.66 8.28
CA TYR A 347 -16.80 -15.97 7.29
C TYR A 347 -18.28 -16.31 7.48
N TYR A 348 -19.12 -15.36 7.16
CA TYR A 348 -20.56 -15.56 7.04
C TYR A 348 -20.91 -15.75 5.56
N ASP A 349 -21.54 -16.90 5.24
CA ASP A 349 -22.06 -17.15 3.90
C ASP A 349 -23.48 -16.58 3.79
N ILE A 350 -23.66 -15.62 2.87
CA ILE A 350 -24.93 -14.91 2.70
C ILE A 350 -26.02 -15.83 2.15
N LYS A 351 -25.67 -16.81 1.30
CA LYS A 351 -26.63 -17.76 0.70
C LYS A 351 -27.07 -18.80 1.71
N GLU A 352 -26.10 -19.37 2.44
CA GLU A 352 -26.36 -20.38 3.46
C GLU A 352 -26.89 -19.77 4.76
N LYS A 353 -26.78 -18.44 4.93
CA LYS A 353 -27.13 -17.72 6.16
C LYS A 353 -26.46 -18.30 7.41
N ARG A 354 -25.22 -18.71 7.27
CA ARG A 354 -24.46 -19.40 8.33
C ARG A 354 -23.06 -18.85 8.47
N TYR A 355 -22.57 -18.77 9.73
CA TYR A 355 -21.20 -18.43 10.04
C TYR A 355 -20.33 -19.69 10.12
N PHE A 356 -19.13 -19.61 9.51
CA PHE A 356 -18.11 -20.65 9.51
C PHE A 356 -16.84 -20.13 10.17
N LYS A 357 -16.47 -20.71 11.31
CA LYS A 357 -15.26 -20.36 12.02
C LYS A 357 -14.05 -21.07 11.41
N ILE A 358 -12.98 -20.32 11.14
CA ILE A 358 -11.68 -20.86 10.70
C ILE A 358 -10.80 -20.95 11.92
N ARG A 359 -10.39 -22.18 12.27
CA ARG A 359 -9.51 -22.40 13.42
C ARG A 359 -8.08 -22.04 13.07
N SER A 360 -7.45 -21.21 13.88
CA SER A 360 -6.01 -20.89 13.84
C SER A 360 -5.50 -20.86 15.28
N GLN A 361 -4.29 -21.35 15.48
CA GLN A 361 -3.54 -21.18 16.73
C GLN A 361 -2.49 -20.08 16.63
N LEU A 362 -2.38 -19.42 15.47
CA LEU A 362 -1.30 -18.48 15.17
C LEU A 362 -1.57 -17.09 15.74
N PHE A 363 -2.84 -16.70 15.88
CA PHE A 363 -3.22 -15.34 16.30
C PHE A 363 -4.61 -15.29 16.91
N ASN A 364 -4.80 -14.30 17.77
CA ASN A 364 -6.07 -13.79 18.30
C ASN A 364 -6.11 -12.28 18.05
N ASP A 365 -7.14 -11.59 18.54
CA ASP A 365 -7.26 -10.13 18.50
C ASP A 365 -6.97 -9.53 17.11
N ILE A 366 -7.78 -9.93 16.13
CA ILE A 366 -7.68 -9.39 14.78
C ILE A 366 -8.09 -7.92 14.81
N THR A 367 -7.22 -7.05 14.36
CA THR A 367 -7.46 -5.59 14.32
C THR A 367 -7.88 -5.09 12.95
N ALA A 368 -7.46 -5.78 11.88
CA ALA A 368 -7.84 -5.46 10.51
C ALA A 368 -7.89 -6.72 9.64
N LEU A 369 -8.76 -6.69 8.64
CA LEU A 369 -8.96 -7.78 7.69
C LEU A 369 -9.25 -7.21 6.32
N ARG A 370 -8.62 -7.77 5.28
CA ARG A 370 -8.85 -7.34 3.89
C ARG A 370 -8.79 -8.50 2.91
N TYR A 371 -9.83 -8.64 2.10
CA TYR A 371 -9.87 -9.57 0.98
C TYR A 371 -9.16 -8.98 -0.25
N GLU A 372 -8.29 -9.77 -0.87
CA GLU A 372 -7.60 -9.45 -2.11
C GLU A 372 -8.10 -10.36 -3.24
N PRO A 373 -8.92 -9.85 -4.18
CA PRO A 373 -9.49 -10.66 -5.25
C PRO A 373 -8.45 -11.27 -6.20
N SER A 374 -7.37 -10.55 -6.48
CA SER A 374 -6.34 -10.96 -7.47
C SER A 374 -5.60 -12.23 -7.07
N SER A 375 -5.40 -12.45 -5.77
CA SER A 375 -4.69 -13.62 -5.23
C SER A 375 -5.59 -14.55 -4.43
N GLU A 376 -6.88 -14.23 -4.29
CA GLU A 376 -7.83 -14.92 -3.42
C GLU A 376 -7.30 -15.12 -1.99
N ARG A 377 -6.76 -14.05 -1.42
CA ARG A 377 -6.19 -14.02 -0.08
C ARG A 377 -6.94 -13.09 0.85
N ILE A 378 -6.92 -13.45 2.12
CA ILE A 378 -7.32 -12.54 3.20
C ILE A 378 -6.05 -12.06 3.90
N TRP A 379 -5.81 -10.76 3.87
CA TRP A 379 -4.80 -10.12 4.68
C TRP A 379 -5.34 -9.87 6.07
N ILE A 380 -4.54 -10.17 7.10
CA ILE A 380 -4.97 -10.16 8.49
C ILE A 380 -3.90 -9.45 9.32
N CYS A 381 -4.30 -8.40 10.02
CA CYS A 381 -3.49 -7.78 11.07
C CYS A 381 -3.97 -8.26 12.42
N ALA A 382 -3.09 -8.83 13.22
CA ALA A 382 -3.38 -9.32 14.56
C ALA A 382 -2.14 -9.18 15.44
N GLN A 383 -2.28 -8.65 16.65
CA GLN A 383 -1.18 -8.54 17.64
C GLN A 383 0.09 -7.89 17.07
N ASN A 384 -0.05 -6.82 16.29
CA ASN A 384 1.04 -6.13 15.58
C ASN A 384 1.82 -6.98 14.57
N GLN A 385 1.23 -8.07 14.11
CA GLN A 385 1.79 -8.97 13.09
C GLN A 385 0.89 -8.98 11.86
N LEU A 386 1.49 -9.28 10.72
CA LEU A 386 0.80 -9.41 9.45
C LEU A 386 0.76 -10.87 9.01
N PHE A 387 -0.43 -11.33 8.71
CA PHE A 387 -0.67 -12.67 8.16
C PHE A 387 -1.44 -12.56 6.86
N SER A 388 -1.38 -13.59 6.04
CA SER A 388 -2.34 -13.80 4.96
C SER A 388 -2.88 -15.23 5.02
N TYR A 389 -4.16 -15.38 4.69
CA TYR A 389 -4.81 -16.68 4.53
C TYR A 389 -5.08 -16.93 3.06
N CYS A 390 -4.46 -17.95 2.49
CA CYS A 390 -4.73 -18.40 1.13
C CYS A 390 -5.97 -19.30 1.14
N ILE A 391 -7.05 -18.84 0.51
CA ILE A 391 -8.34 -19.53 0.54
C ILE A 391 -8.25 -20.88 -0.17
N LYS A 392 -7.58 -20.94 -1.33
CA LYS A 392 -7.42 -22.18 -2.11
C LYS A 392 -6.63 -23.26 -1.39
N GLU A 393 -5.59 -22.86 -0.69
CA GLU A 393 -4.66 -23.77 -0.02
C GLU A 393 -5.09 -24.07 1.43
N ASN A 394 -6.08 -23.34 1.94
CA ASN A 394 -6.49 -23.38 3.36
C ASN A 394 -5.27 -23.22 4.30
N ARG A 395 -4.38 -22.27 4.00
CA ARG A 395 -3.10 -22.09 4.68
C ARG A 395 -2.87 -20.66 5.09
N PHE A 396 -2.35 -20.46 6.31
CA PHE A 396 -1.87 -19.18 6.79
C PHE A 396 -0.38 -19.00 6.47
N ILE A 397 -0.01 -17.76 6.14
CA ILE A 397 1.37 -17.32 5.94
C ILE A 397 1.59 -16.13 6.88
N GLN A 398 2.63 -16.18 7.68
CA GLN A 398 3.07 -15.05 8.49
C GLN A 398 4.13 -14.26 7.72
N TRP A 399 3.97 -12.95 7.67
CA TRP A 399 4.88 -12.02 7.01
C TRP A 399 5.79 -11.36 8.05
N ASN A 400 7.06 -11.22 7.74
CA ASN A 400 8.07 -10.77 8.69
C ASN A 400 9.09 -9.83 8.01
N ARG A 401 10.15 -9.45 8.73
CA ARG A 401 11.20 -8.57 8.23
C ARG A 401 11.87 -9.07 6.95
N SER A 402 12.01 -10.39 6.78
CA SER A 402 12.60 -10.94 5.57
C SER A 402 11.74 -10.73 4.32
N ASP A 403 10.45 -10.46 4.52
CA ASP A 403 9.47 -10.17 3.47
C ASP A 403 9.28 -8.65 3.25
N GLY A 404 10.00 -7.82 4.01
CA GLY A 404 9.92 -6.36 4.03
C GLY A 404 8.88 -5.80 5.00
N PHE A 405 8.27 -6.65 5.82
CA PHE A 405 7.34 -6.21 6.85
C PHE A 405 8.07 -5.94 8.17
N TYR A 406 7.99 -4.70 8.64
CA TYR A 406 8.54 -4.29 9.93
C TYR A 406 7.39 -4.13 10.91
N PRO A 407 7.29 -5.02 11.93
CA PRO A 407 6.25 -4.94 12.92
C PRO A 407 6.50 -3.71 13.81
N ASN A 408 5.81 -2.65 13.50
CA ASN A 408 5.58 -1.50 14.38
C ASN A 408 4.13 -1.59 14.87
N GLU A 409 3.69 -0.67 15.72
CA GLU A 409 2.27 -0.61 16.09
C GLU A 409 1.40 -0.47 14.83
N ILE A 410 0.64 -1.52 14.51
CA ILE A 410 -0.37 -1.47 13.46
C ILE A 410 -1.62 -0.86 14.10
N ILE A 411 -1.76 0.43 13.92
CA ILE A 411 -2.98 1.13 14.31
C ILE A 411 -4.05 0.80 13.27
N PHE A 412 -5.28 0.59 13.74
CA PHE A 412 -6.44 0.35 12.89
C PHE A 412 -6.58 1.49 11.87
N THR A 413 -6.35 1.20 10.59
CA THR A 413 -6.49 2.18 9.51
C THR A 413 -7.75 1.89 8.70
N TYR A 414 -8.36 2.97 8.26
CA TYR A 414 -9.59 2.97 7.52
C TYR A 414 -9.30 3.17 6.02
N GLN A 415 -9.76 2.26 5.16
CA GLN A 415 -9.54 2.34 3.72
C GLN A 415 -10.83 2.48 2.94
N GLN A 416 -10.85 3.42 1.99
CA GLN A 416 -11.86 3.52 0.95
C GLN A 416 -11.19 3.44 -0.43
N ARG A 417 -11.74 2.66 -1.36
CA ARG A 417 -11.30 2.58 -2.75
C ARG A 417 -12.28 3.28 -3.67
N ALA A 418 -11.76 3.97 -4.69
CA ALA A 418 -12.56 4.33 -5.84
C ALA A 418 -12.88 3.07 -6.65
N GLU A 419 -14.07 3.02 -7.21
CA GLU A 419 -14.41 1.95 -8.13
C GLU A 419 -13.58 2.08 -9.40
N LYS A 420 -12.97 0.98 -9.82
CA LYS A 420 -12.46 0.83 -11.19
C LYS A 420 -13.67 0.56 -12.08
N ASN A 421 -14.00 1.51 -12.96
CA ASN A 421 -14.98 1.34 -14.03
C ASN A 421 -14.54 0.23 -14.96
#